data_1dd16c50df931818a64c38cf06008e7a
#
_entry.id   1dd16c50df931818a64c38cf06008e7a
#
_cell.length_a   1.000
_cell.length_b   1.000
_cell.length_c   1.000
_cell.angle_alpha   90.00
_cell.angle_beta   90.00
_cell.angle_gamma   90.00
#
_symmetry.space_group_name_H-M   'P 1'
#
loop_
_entity.id
_entity.type
_entity.pdbx_description
1 polymer ?
#
loop_
_entity_poly.entity_id
_entity_poly.type
_entity_poly.pdbx_seq_one_letter_code
_entity_poly.pdbx_strand_id
1 'polypeptide(L)'
;MIRWVYAFIDRPEAHFGAACDFWTRVTGTRLSAPRGDRHEFATLLPDDSADPYLKAQAVTGVGGAHLDFAVDDLARTAGLARRLGATPVHTEDGLEVLRSPGGQPFCLVPWSGEHRRPAPVTAPDGSTSRLDQVCVDLAPAVYEAEIDFWTTFTGWTSAPGTLPEFHTIRPPAELPVRILLQRLTDARPTGAHLDLACADIEATRTWHESLGATLRSRGAHWLVLEDPSATTYCLTSRPPK
;
A
#
# COMPACT_ATOMS: atom_id res chain seq x y z
N MET A 1 -2.21 -13.29 -14.95
CA MET A 1 -1.20 -12.17 -14.90
C MET A 1 -1.77 -11.05 -14.05
N ILE A 2 -0.94 -10.36 -13.24
CA ILE A 2 -1.34 -9.15 -12.51
C ILE A 2 -1.45 -8.01 -13.53
N ARG A 3 -2.59 -7.31 -13.55
CA ARG A 3 -2.92 -6.24 -14.51
C ARG A 3 -3.00 -4.88 -13.84
N TRP A 4 -3.36 -4.85 -12.56
CA TRP A 4 -3.42 -3.65 -11.74
C TRP A 4 -3.15 -3.97 -10.27
N VAL A 5 -2.83 -2.96 -9.50
CA VAL A 5 -2.59 -3.09 -8.05
C VAL A 5 -3.27 -1.95 -7.33
N TYR A 6 -4.06 -2.28 -6.32
CA TYR A 6 -4.60 -1.31 -5.39
C TYR A 6 -3.85 -1.40 -4.06
N ALA A 7 -3.49 -0.25 -3.50
CA ALA A 7 -3.06 -0.16 -2.11
C ALA A 7 -4.25 0.23 -1.24
N PHE A 8 -4.46 -0.52 -0.18
CA PHE A 8 -5.48 -0.22 0.82
C PHE A 8 -4.92 0.57 1.97
N ILE A 9 -5.68 1.57 2.38
CA ILE A 9 -5.48 2.41 3.55
C ILE A 9 -6.38 1.83 4.64
N ASP A 10 -5.85 0.89 5.45
CA ASP A 10 -6.60 0.24 6.53
C ASP A 10 -6.55 1.11 7.77
N ARG A 11 -7.70 1.57 8.24
CA ARG A 11 -7.77 2.50 9.37
C ARG A 11 -8.81 2.06 10.41
N PRO A 12 -8.53 2.28 11.70
CA PRO A 12 -9.49 1.99 12.75
C PRO A 12 -10.84 2.65 12.48
N GLU A 13 -11.93 1.89 12.64
CA GLU A 13 -13.29 2.34 12.38
C GLU A 13 -13.62 3.67 13.09
N ALA A 14 -13.17 3.82 14.34
CA ALA A 14 -13.40 5.03 15.13
C ALA A 14 -12.79 6.32 14.53
N HIS A 15 -11.77 6.19 13.68
CA HIS A 15 -11.04 7.31 13.07
C HIS A 15 -11.09 7.30 11.54
N PHE A 16 -11.89 6.42 10.96
CA PHE A 16 -11.93 6.19 9.51
C PHE A 16 -12.27 7.45 8.71
N GLY A 17 -13.26 8.25 9.17
CA GLY A 17 -13.64 9.49 8.51
C GLY A 17 -12.50 10.51 8.47
N ALA A 18 -11.85 10.77 9.61
CA ALA A 18 -10.72 11.70 9.68
C ALA A 18 -9.53 11.23 8.81
N ALA A 19 -9.29 9.94 8.76
CA ALA A 19 -8.27 9.36 7.88
C ALA A 19 -8.62 9.54 6.41
N CYS A 20 -9.86 9.28 6.00
CA CYS A 20 -10.31 9.51 4.63
C CYS A 20 -10.17 10.97 4.20
N ASP A 21 -10.52 11.92 5.07
CA ASP A 21 -10.35 13.36 4.82
C ASP A 21 -8.89 13.74 4.62
N PHE A 22 -7.99 13.19 5.41
CA PHE A 22 -6.55 13.37 5.28
C PHE A 22 -6.04 12.77 3.96
N TRP A 23 -6.32 11.48 3.73
CA TRP A 23 -5.76 10.76 2.59
C TRP A 23 -6.27 11.31 1.25
N THR A 24 -7.52 11.76 1.15
CA THR A 24 -8.03 12.38 -0.07
C THR A 24 -7.30 13.69 -0.40
N ARG A 25 -6.95 14.49 0.61
CA ARG A 25 -6.17 15.73 0.42
C ARG A 25 -4.74 15.45 -0.03
N VAL A 26 -4.02 14.55 0.68
CA VAL A 26 -2.60 14.28 0.37
C VAL A 26 -2.41 13.46 -0.91
N THR A 27 -3.46 12.84 -1.43
CA THR A 27 -3.43 12.09 -2.70
C THR A 27 -4.15 12.81 -3.84
N GLY A 28 -4.71 14.00 -3.60
CA GLY A 28 -5.43 14.77 -4.63
C GLY A 28 -6.62 14.02 -5.21
N THR A 29 -7.38 13.33 -4.35
CA THR A 29 -8.50 12.48 -4.76
C THR A 29 -9.79 12.91 -4.06
N ARG A 30 -10.91 12.36 -4.49
CA ARG A 30 -12.20 12.43 -3.80
C ARG A 30 -12.66 11.05 -3.36
N LEU A 31 -13.42 10.97 -2.29
CA LEU A 31 -13.93 9.68 -1.80
C LEU A 31 -15.14 9.24 -2.62
N SER A 32 -15.20 7.96 -2.98
CA SER A 32 -16.42 7.36 -3.54
C SER A 32 -17.52 7.23 -2.48
N ALA A 33 -18.75 6.94 -2.91
CA ALA A 33 -19.76 6.43 -1.98
C ALA A 33 -19.21 5.19 -1.23
N PRO A 34 -19.50 5.08 0.08
CA PRO A 34 -19.08 3.91 0.86
C PRO A 34 -19.76 2.64 0.37
N ARG A 35 -19.08 1.50 0.53
CA ARG A 35 -19.53 0.16 0.16
C ARG A 35 -19.32 -0.82 1.30
N GLY A 36 -19.85 -2.03 1.15
CA GLY A 36 -19.85 -3.06 2.19
C GLY A 36 -21.06 -2.93 3.12
N ASP A 37 -21.38 -3.99 3.85
CA ASP A 37 -22.58 -4.07 4.73
C ASP A 37 -22.52 -3.07 5.89
N ARG A 38 -21.32 -2.67 6.31
CA ARG A 38 -21.06 -1.68 7.37
C ARG A 38 -20.52 -0.37 6.83
N HIS A 39 -20.57 -0.14 5.50
CA HIS A 39 -19.97 1.02 4.84
C HIS A 39 -18.45 1.14 5.08
N GLU A 40 -17.78 0.00 5.23
CA GLU A 40 -16.38 -0.08 5.60
C GLU A 40 -15.39 0.15 4.45
N PHE A 41 -15.85 0.16 3.19
CA PHE A 41 -15.00 0.34 2.03
C PHE A 41 -15.27 1.62 1.27
N ALA A 42 -14.23 2.28 0.83
CA ALA A 42 -14.31 3.40 -0.12
C ALA A 42 -13.16 3.35 -1.13
N THR A 43 -13.32 4.02 -2.26
CA THR A 43 -12.26 4.21 -3.26
C THR A 43 -11.87 5.68 -3.29
N LEU A 44 -10.57 5.96 -3.31
CA LEU A 44 -10.04 7.29 -3.55
C LEU A 44 -9.96 7.51 -5.06
N LEU A 45 -10.87 8.32 -5.58
CA LEU A 45 -11.07 8.56 -7.01
C LEU A 45 -10.21 9.74 -7.47
N PRO A 46 -9.32 9.57 -8.46
CA PRO A 46 -8.61 10.70 -9.06
C PRO A 46 -9.59 11.68 -9.70
N ASP A 47 -9.23 12.96 -9.74
CA ASP A 47 -10.06 13.99 -10.39
C ASP A 47 -9.90 14.03 -11.92
N ASP A 48 -8.83 13.42 -12.43
CA ASP A 48 -8.56 13.24 -13.85
C ASP A 48 -9.14 11.92 -14.41
N SER A 49 -8.84 11.63 -15.66
CA SER A 49 -9.24 10.38 -16.31
C SER A 49 -8.36 9.17 -15.95
N ALA A 50 -7.54 9.27 -14.91
CA ALA A 50 -6.72 8.16 -14.45
C ALA A 50 -7.55 7.13 -13.67
N ASP A 51 -7.06 5.91 -13.62
CA ASP A 51 -7.72 4.84 -12.90
C ASP A 51 -7.37 4.88 -11.40
N PRO A 52 -8.35 4.63 -10.52
CA PRO A 52 -8.09 4.58 -9.09
C PRO A 52 -7.15 3.41 -8.75
N TYR A 53 -6.24 3.66 -7.82
CA TYR A 53 -5.34 2.64 -7.28
C TYR A 53 -5.25 2.66 -5.75
N LEU A 54 -5.99 3.58 -5.12
CA LEU A 54 -6.08 3.69 -3.67
C LEU A 54 -7.50 3.37 -3.22
N LYS A 55 -7.61 2.52 -2.23
CA LYS A 55 -8.85 2.19 -1.56
C LYS A 55 -8.68 2.36 -0.06
N ALA A 56 -9.76 2.58 0.66
CA ALA A 56 -9.76 2.69 2.10
C ALA A 56 -10.68 1.63 2.71
N GLN A 57 -10.27 1.08 3.85
CA GLN A 57 -11.05 0.12 4.62
C GLN A 57 -11.08 0.50 6.10
N ALA A 58 -12.27 0.57 6.68
CA ALA A 58 -12.43 0.63 8.11
C ALA A 58 -12.21 -0.77 8.72
N VAL A 59 -11.28 -0.86 9.68
CA VAL A 59 -10.92 -2.12 10.33
C VAL A 59 -11.12 -2.04 11.85
N THR A 60 -11.31 -3.19 12.47
CA THR A 60 -11.45 -3.28 13.94
C THR A 60 -10.12 -3.23 14.70
N GLY A 61 -8.99 -3.38 14.00
CA GLY A 61 -7.64 -3.39 14.57
C GLY A 61 -6.95 -2.02 14.51
N VAL A 62 -5.64 -2.05 14.66
CA VAL A 62 -4.77 -0.86 14.67
C VAL A 62 -4.59 -0.21 13.27
N GLY A 63 -5.10 -0.84 12.23
CA GLY A 63 -4.89 -0.38 10.86
C GLY A 63 -3.55 -0.85 10.28
N GLY A 64 -3.18 -0.28 9.14
CA GLY A 64 -2.01 -0.64 8.36
C GLY A 64 -2.24 -0.45 6.88
N ALA A 65 -1.79 -1.43 6.08
CA ALA A 65 -1.98 -1.46 4.65
C ALA A 65 -2.03 -2.90 4.12
N HIS A 66 -2.76 -3.11 3.04
CA HIS A 66 -2.67 -4.34 2.25
C HIS A 66 -2.77 -4.04 0.75
N LEU A 67 -2.55 -5.05 -0.06
CA LEU A 67 -2.59 -4.96 -1.52
C LEU A 67 -3.71 -5.83 -2.07
N ASP A 68 -4.47 -5.29 -3.03
CA ASP A 68 -5.29 -6.07 -3.93
C ASP A 68 -4.62 -6.16 -5.29
N PHE A 69 -4.49 -7.35 -5.82
CA PHE A 69 -4.00 -7.59 -7.17
C PHE A 69 -5.17 -7.89 -8.09
N ALA A 70 -5.40 -7.01 -9.06
CA ALA A 70 -6.35 -7.24 -10.12
C ALA A 70 -5.72 -8.13 -11.20
N VAL A 71 -6.35 -9.27 -11.49
CA VAL A 71 -5.77 -10.35 -12.28
C VAL A 71 -6.69 -10.81 -13.41
N ASP A 72 -6.10 -11.33 -14.50
CA ASP A 72 -6.87 -11.89 -15.64
C ASP A 72 -7.64 -13.16 -15.26
N ASP A 73 -7.06 -13.98 -14.39
CA ASP A 73 -7.58 -15.31 -14.01
C ASP A 73 -7.43 -15.48 -12.51
N LEU A 74 -8.52 -15.27 -11.80
CA LEU A 74 -8.58 -15.32 -10.34
C LEU A 74 -8.22 -16.71 -9.81
N ALA A 75 -8.85 -17.75 -10.34
CA ALA A 75 -8.66 -19.12 -9.85
C ALA A 75 -7.22 -19.62 -10.06
N ARG A 76 -6.66 -19.36 -11.23
CA ARG A 76 -5.27 -19.73 -11.56
C ARG A 76 -4.28 -18.98 -10.65
N THR A 77 -4.50 -17.68 -10.43
CA THR A 77 -3.61 -16.86 -9.61
C THR A 77 -3.68 -17.24 -8.14
N ALA A 78 -4.89 -17.50 -7.60
CA ALA A 78 -5.08 -18.01 -6.25
C ALA A 78 -4.42 -19.39 -6.08
N GLY A 79 -4.56 -20.27 -7.07
CA GLY A 79 -3.87 -21.55 -7.10
C GLY A 79 -2.34 -21.43 -7.08
N LEU A 80 -1.78 -20.44 -7.78
CA LEU A 80 -0.35 -20.14 -7.72
C LEU A 80 0.06 -19.67 -6.33
N ALA A 81 -0.64 -18.69 -5.76
CA ALA A 81 -0.34 -18.15 -4.43
C ALA A 81 -0.34 -19.27 -3.36
N ARG A 82 -1.34 -20.16 -3.39
CA ARG A 82 -1.43 -21.32 -2.46
C ARG A 82 -0.26 -22.28 -2.64
N ARG A 83 0.14 -22.59 -3.87
CA ARG A 83 1.32 -23.46 -4.11
C ARG A 83 2.62 -22.85 -3.60
N LEU A 84 2.71 -21.53 -3.54
CA LEU A 84 3.85 -20.79 -2.99
C LEU A 84 3.77 -20.60 -1.46
N GLY A 85 2.76 -21.17 -0.81
CA GLY A 85 2.62 -21.15 0.65
C GLY A 85 1.64 -20.12 1.20
N ALA A 86 0.91 -19.40 0.36
CA ALA A 86 -0.15 -18.52 0.85
C ALA A 86 -1.33 -19.34 1.42
N THR A 87 -1.90 -18.85 2.53
CA THR A 87 -3.05 -19.48 3.19
C THR A 87 -4.33 -18.71 2.89
N PRO A 88 -5.44 -19.41 2.53
CA PRO A 88 -6.73 -18.75 2.30
C PRO A 88 -7.33 -18.26 3.64
N VAL A 89 -7.92 -17.07 3.62
CA VAL A 89 -8.64 -16.45 4.73
C VAL A 89 -10.13 -16.42 4.43
N HIS A 90 -10.49 -15.98 3.23
CA HIS A 90 -11.88 -15.88 2.76
C HIS A 90 -11.93 -16.01 1.25
N THR A 91 -12.99 -16.63 0.75
CA THR A 91 -13.24 -16.79 -0.68
C THR A 91 -14.72 -16.52 -0.96
N GLU A 92 -14.99 -15.64 -1.89
CA GLU A 92 -16.33 -15.40 -2.44
C GLU A 92 -16.25 -15.12 -3.94
N ASP A 93 -17.38 -14.97 -4.60
CA ASP A 93 -17.39 -14.69 -6.05
C ASP A 93 -16.69 -13.35 -6.33
N GLY A 94 -15.65 -13.40 -7.14
CA GLY A 94 -14.84 -12.23 -7.49
C GLY A 94 -13.82 -11.78 -6.43
N LEU A 95 -13.61 -12.54 -5.32
CA LEU A 95 -12.65 -12.16 -4.29
C LEU A 95 -11.98 -13.39 -3.67
N GLU A 96 -10.66 -13.34 -3.59
CA GLU A 96 -9.85 -14.25 -2.78
C GLU A 96 -9.01 -13.46 -1.78
N VAL A 97 -9.24 -13.65 -0.51
CA VAL A 97 -8.44 -13.07 0.57
C VAL A 97 -7.44 -14.10 1.05
N LEU A 98 -6.18 -13.77 1.01
CA LEU A 98 -5.06 -14.66 1.32
C LEU A 98 -4.11 -14.00 2.34
N ARG A 99 -3.27 -14.83 2.97
CA ARG A 99 -2.08 -14.39 3.69
C ARG A 99 -0.84 -14.99 3.05
N SER A 100 0.20 -14.19 2.91
CA SER A 100 1.53 -14.66 2.52
C SER A 100 2.12 -15.63 3.57
N PRO A 101 3.21 -16.35 3.29
CA PRO A 101 3.85 -17.23 4.26
C PRO A 101 4.22 -16.53 5.58
N GLY A 102 4.61 -15.25 5.53
CA GLY A 102 4.91 -14.43 6.71
C GLY A 102 3.69 -13.78 7.36
N GLY A 103 2.49 -13.97 6.78
CA GLY A 103 1.24 -13.51 7.38
C GLY A 103 0.67 -12.20 6.85
N GLN A 104 1.31 -11.54 5.86
CA GLN A 104 0.77 -10.31 5.24
C GLN A 104 -0.53 -10.61 4.51
N PRO A 105 -1.65 -9.94 4.84
CA PRO A 105 -2.89 -10.08 4.08
C PRO A 105 -2.75 -9.42 2.70
N PHE A 106 -3.38 -10.04 1.71
CA PHE A 106 -3.55 -9.50 0.38
C PHE A 106 -4.78 -10.12 -0.29
N CYS A 107 -5.33 -9.42 -1.28
CA CYS A 107 -6.47 -9.90 -2.01
C CYS A 107 -6.16 -10.11 -3.50
N LEU A 108 -6.93 -10.99 -4.12
CA LEU A 108 -7.00 -11.12 -5.56
C LEU A 108 -8.41 -10.78 -6.00
N VAL A 109 -8.52 -9.94 -7.04
CA VAL A 109 -9.78 -9.51 -7.63
C VAL A 109 -9.71 -9.63 -9.16
N PRO A 110 -10.84 -9.78 -9.88
CA PRO A 110 -10.84 -9.68 -11.33
C PRO A 110 -10.38 -8.30 -11.79
N TRP A 111 -9.59 -8.25 -12.86
CA TRP A 111 -9.23 -7.00 -13.51
C TRP A 111 -10.44 -6.42 -14.26
N SER A 112 -10.68 -5.11 -14.09
CA SER A 112 -11.83 -4.40 -14.64
C SER A 112 -11.47 -3.43 -15.77
N GLY A 113 -10.20 -3.46 -16.25
CA GLY A 113 -9.76 -2.63 -17.38
C GLY A 113 -8.82 -1.48 -17.01
N GLU A 114 -8.41 -1.35 -15.75
CA GLU A 114 -7.51 -0.31 -15.28
C GLU A 114 -6.15 -0.38 -16.00
N HIS A 115 -5.67 0.77 -16.46
CA HIS A 115 -4.42 0.84 -17.22
C HIS A 115 -3.73 2.21 -17.14
N ARG A 116 -4.42 3.25 -16.59
CA ARG A 116 -3.92 4.61 -16.55
C ARG A 116 -3.59 5.06 -15.14
N ARG A 117 -2.32 5.06 -14.83
CA ARG A 117 -1.79 5.47 -13.54
C ARG A 117 -1.96 6.98 -13.31
N PRO A 118 -2.45 7.43 -12.12
CA PRO A 118 -2.50 8.84 -11.77
C PRO A 118 -1.11 9.50 -11.73
N ALA A 119 -1.08 10.79 -12.05
CA ALA A 119 0.12 11.61 -11.91
C ALA A 119 0.48 11.86 -10.42
N PRO A 120 1.72 12.27 -10.11
CA PRO A 120 2.06 12.77 -8.79
C PRO A 120 1.20 13.98 -8.41
N VAL A 121 0.90 14.10 -7.13
CA VAL A 121 0.17 15.23 -6.56
C VAL A 121 1.13 16.40 -6.36
N THR A 122 0.67 17.60 -6.70
CA THR A 122 1.38 18.85 -6.43
C THR A 122 0.80 19.51 -5.19
N ALA A 123 1.62 19.70 -4.16
CA ALA A 123 1.26 20.41 -2.95
C ALA A 123 1.15 21.95 -3.20
N PRO A 124 0.56 22.73 -2.28
CA PRO A 124 0.41 24.17 -2.43
C PRO A 124 1.71 24.95 -2.65
N ASP A 125 2.84 24.44 -2.18
CA ASP A 125 4.18 25.01 -2.35
C ASP A 125 4.88 24.60 -3.66
N GLY A 126 4.22 23.78 -4.49
CA GLY A 126 4.75 23.26 -5.75
C GLY A 126 5.56 21.96 -5.61
N SER A 127 5.81 21.46 -4.40
CA SER A 127 6.44 20.17 -4.21
C SER A 127 5.53 19.04 -4.70
N THR A 128 6.13 17.95 -5.17
CA THR A 128 5.37 16.80 -5.68
C THR A 128 5.59 15.55 -4.86
N SER A 129 4.53 14.79 -4.66
CA SER A 129 4.57 13.51 -3.97
C SER A 129 3.63 12.48 -4.60
N ARG A 130 3.84 11.22 -4.28
CA ARG A 130 2.97 10.13 -4.73
C ARG A 130 3.05 8.95 -3.78
N LEU A 131 1.91 8.42 -3.38
CA LEU A 131 1.83 7.11 -2.75
C LEU A 131 2.10 6.06 -3.83
N ASP A 132 3.23 5.37 -3.76
CA ASP A 132 3.68 4.43 -4.78
C ASP A 132 4.25 3.13 -4.21
N GLN A 133 4.18 2.94 -2.89
CA GLN A 133 4.78 1.79 -2.24
C GLN A 133 3.97 1.35 -1.01
N VAL A 134 3.87 0.03 -0.85
CA VAL A 134 3.51 -0.62 0.41
C VAL A 134 4.78 -1.28 0.97
N CYS A 135 5.16 -0.89 2.18
CA CYS A 135 6.27 -1.48 2.92
C CYS A 135 5.71 -2.55 3.87
N VAL A 136 6.20 -3.78 3.73
CA VAL A 136 5.83 -4.91 4.58
C VAL A 136 6.92 -5.13 5.63
N ASP A 137 6.55 -4.99 6.90
CA ASP A 137 7.41 -5.15 8.06
C ASP A 137 7.45 -6.61 8.49
N LEU A 138 8.62 -7.23 8.42
CA LEU A 138 8.81 -8.66 8.56
C LEU A 138 9.75 -9.01 9.70
N ALA A 139 9.34 -9.95 10.56
CA ALA A 139 10.27 -10.55 11.51
C ALA A 139 11.43 -11.25 10.77
N PRO A 140 12.64 -11.27 11.35
CA PRO A 140 13.81 -11.87 10.69
C PRO A 140 13.60 -13.32 10.24
N ALA A 141 12.81 -14.09 10.98
CA ALA A 141 12.58 -15.50 10.71
C ALA A 141 11.77 -15.79 9.42
N VAL A 142 10.97 -14.84 8.94
CA VAL A 142 10.11 -15.02 7.75
C VAL A 142 10.60 -14.21 6.55
N TYR A 143 11.62 -13.38 6.72
CA TYR A 143 12.04 -12.39 5.72
C TYR A 143 12.43 -13.01 4.38
N GLU A 144 13.28 -14.03 4.37
CA GLU A 144 13.74 -14.68 3.12
C GLU A 144 12.58 -15.40 2.42
N ALA A 145 11.71 -16.08 3.18
CA ALA A 145 10.54 -16.74 2.62
C ALA A 145 9.56 -15.74 1.96
N GLU A 146 9.45 -14.54 2.51
CA GLU A 146 8.63 -13.47 1.93
C GLU A 146 9.26 -12.91 0.65
N ILE A 147 10.59 -12.74 0.59
CA ILE A 147 11.28 -12.36 -0.66
C ILE A 147 10.98 -13.37 -1.77
N ASP A 148 11.16 -14.66 -1.49
CA ASP A 148 10.91 -15.74 -2.44
C ASP A 148 9.44 -15.77 -2.89
N PHE A 149 8.53 -15.65 -1.93
CA PHE A 149 7.08 -15.63 -2.20
C PHE A 149 6.70 -14.47 -3.13
N TRP A 150 6.97 -13.24 -2.73
CA TRP A 150 6.54 -12.06 -3.49
C TRP A 150 7.21 -11.98 -4.85
N THR A 151 8.49 -12.35 -4.94
CA THR A 151 9.23 -12.41 -6.21
C THR A 151 8.59 -13.41 -7.17
N THR A 152 8.33 -14.62 -6.71
CA THR A 152 7.79 -15.70 -7.55
C THR A 152 6.31 -15.48 -7.88
N PHE A 153 5.52 -15.03 -6.89
CA PHE A 153 4.10 -14.77 -7.07
C PHE A 153 3.84 -13.64 -8.08
N THR A 154 4.57 -12.53 -7.97
CA THR A 154 4.36 -11.38 -8.85
C THR A 154 5.09 -11.53 -10.19
N GLY A 155 6.20 -12.23 -10.22
CA GLY A 155 7.11 -12.26 -11.36
C GLY A 155 7.80 -10.91 -11.62
N TRP A 156 7.81 -10.01 -10.64
CA TRP A 156 8.39 -8.68 -10.77
C TRP A 156 9.90 -8.67 -10.51
N THR A 157 10.54 -7.55 -10.87
CA THR A 157 11.98 -7.38 -10.63
C THR A 157 12.26 -7.30 -9.13
N SER A 158 13.09 -8.21 -8.64
CA SER A 158 13.47 -8.33 -7.24
C SER A 158 14.92 -7.93 -7.06
N ALA A 159 15.22 -7.07 -6.07
CA ALA A 159 16.58 -6.62 -5.79
C ALA A 159 16.74 -6.17 -4.32
N PRO A 160 17.92 -6.37 -3.72
CA PRO A 160 18.25 -5.76 -2.44
C PRO A 160 18.06 -4.24 -2.47
N GLY A 161 17.65 -3.67 -1.35
CA GLY A 161 17.60 -2.23 -1.15
C GLY A 161 18.99 -1.61 -0.95
N THR A 162 19.03 -0.29 -0.82
CA THR A 162 20.29 0.42 -0.52
C THR A 162 20.81 0.10 0.89
N LEU A 163 19.90 -0.15 1.83
CA LEU A 163 20.23 -0.58 3.19
C LEU A 163 19.90 -2.06 3.35
N PRO A 164 20.65 -2.81 4.17
CA PRO A 164 20.59 -4.27 4.24
C PRO A 164 19.26 -4.83 4.78
N GLU A 165 18.48 -4.02 5.47
CA GLU A 165 17.17 -4.39 5.98
C GLU A 165 16.07 -4.35 4.91
N PHE A 166 16.33 -3.77 3.74
CA PHE A 166 15.32 -3.59 2.71
C PHE A 166 15.54 -4.49 1.48
N HIS A 167 14.42 -4.97 0.92
CA HIS A 167 14.38 -5.64 -0.37
C HIS A 167 13.23 -5.10 -1.21
N THR A 168 13.49 -4.75 -2.46
CA THR A 168 12.49 -4.14 -3.34
C THR A 168 11.94 -5.14 -4.35
N ILE A 169 10.62 -5.15 -4.54
CA ILE A 169 9.93 -5.91 -5.56
C ILE A 169 9.19 -4.91 -6.45
N ARG A 170 9.75 -4.68 -7.65
CA ARG A 170 9.35 -3.59 -8.55
C ARG A 170 8.46 -4.11 -9.65
N PRO A 171 7.25 -3.57 -9.78
CA PRO A 171 6.35 -3.90 -10.87
C PRO A 171 6.84 -3.32 -12.21
N PRO A 172 6.25 -3.75 -13.34
CA PRO A 172 6.27 -3.01 -14.59
C PRO A 172 5.87 -1.55 -14.39
N ALA A 173 6.41 -0.65 -15.22
CA ALA A 173 6.32 0.81 -15.03
C ALA A 173 4.88 1.36 -15.07
N GLU A 174 3.99 0.66 -15.74
CA GLU A 174 2.56 0.99 -15.86
C GLU A 174 1.76 0.73 -14.58
N LEU A 175 2.26 -0.13 -13.68
CA LEU A 175 1.58 -0.42 -12.42
C LEU A 175 1.89 0.63 -11.35
N PRO A 176 0.88 1.02 -10.53
CA PRO A 176 1.01 2.19 -9.66
C PRO A 176 1.79 1.95 -8.37
N VAL A 177 1.84 0.72 -7.85
CA VAL A 177 2.34 0.42 -6.51
C VAL A 177 3.37 -0.70 -6.54
N ARG A 178 4.49 -0.50 -5.88
CA ARG A 178 5.54 -1.48 -5.64
C ARG A 178 5.50 -2.01 -4.21
N ILE A 179 6.21 -3.11 -3.98
CA ILE A 179 6.37 -3.70 -2.65
C ILE A 179 7.80 -3.41 -2.16
N LEU A 180 7.93 -2.98 -0.92
CA LEU A 180 9.17 -2.96 -0.17
C LEU A 180 9.03 -3.96 0.97
N LEU A 181 10.02 -4.81 1.16
CA LEU A 181 10.11 -5.71 2.30
C LEU A 181 11.15 -5.15 3.27
N GLN A 182 10.75 -4.94 4.53
CA GLN A 182 11.63 -4.45 5.57
C GLN A 182 11.85 -5.56 6.62
N ARG A 183 13.11 -5.97 6.78
CA ARG A 183 13.50 -6.88 7.86
C ARG A 183 13.62 -6.11 9.16
N LEU A 184 12.81 -6.47 10.13
CA LEU A 184 12.86 -5.91 11.47
C LEU A 184 13.99 -6.53 12.29
N THR A 185 14.36 -5.87 13.39
CA THR A 185 15.30 -6.42 14.40
C THR A 185 14.59 -7.38 15.35
N ASP A 186 13.29 -7.15 15.60
CA ASP A 186 12.50 -7.86 16.59
C ASP A 186 11.51 -8.82 15.97
N ALA A 187 11.22 -9.91 16.69
CA ALA A 187 10.17 -10.84 16.34
C ALA A 187 8.80 -10.25 16.75
N ARG A 188 8.10 -9.64 15.80
CA ARG A 188 6.71 -9.19 15.95
C ARG A 188 5.85 -9.64 14.78
N PRO A 189 4.52 -9.64 14.92
CA PRO A 189 3.65 -9.98 13.80
C PRO A 189 3.93 -9.11 12.58
N THR A 190 3.80 -9.70 11.40
CA THR A 190 3.89 -9.00 10.13
C THR A 190 2.84 -7.90 10.05
N GLY A 191 3.26 -6.74 9.60
CA GLY A 191 2.40 -5.58 9.33
C GLY A 191 2.84 -4.89 8.05
N ALA A 192 2.08 -3.89 7.64
CA ALA A 192 2.47 -3.08 6.50
C ALA A 192 2.05 -1.63 6.69
N HIS A 193 2.81 -0.73 6.07
CA HIS A 193 2.51 0.69 6.03
C HIS A 193 2.69 1.26 4.62
N LEU A 194 2.15 2.45 4.41
CA LEU A 194 2.19 3.15 3.13
C LEU A 194 3.40 4.06 3.06
N ASP A 195 4.03 4.13 1.88
CA ASP A 195 5.12 5.04 1.61
C ASP A 195 4.80 5.95 0.43
N LEU A 196 5.11 7.24 0.59
CA LEU A 196 5.05 8.22 -0.48
C LEU A 196 6.47 8.53 -0.98
N ALA A 197 6.65 8.53 -2.30
CA ALA A 197 7.79 9.16 -2.94
C ALA A 197 7.61 10.67 -2.93
N CYS A 198 8.63 11.43 -2.54
CA CYS A 198 8.58 12.88 -2.40
C CYS A 198 9.77 13.52 -3.12
N ALA A 199 9.49 14.53 -3.97
CA ALA A 199 10.54 15.35 -4.59
C ALA A 199 11.27 16.18 -3.54
N ASP A 200 10.51 16.74 -2.58
CA ASP A 200 11.01 17.41 -1.37
C ASP A 200 10.29 16.81 -0.15
N ILE A 201 11.02 16.06 0.64
CA ILE A 201 10.47 15.34 1.78
C ILE A 201 10.07 16.28 2.94
N GLU A 202 10.81 17.38 3.16
CA GLU A 202 10.51 18.32 4.24
C GLU A 202 9.34 19.24 3.88
N ALA A 203 9.25 19.68 2.64
CA ALA A 203 8.10 20.41 2.15
C ALA A 203 6.82 19.56 2.23
N THR A 204 6.89 18.29 1.78
CA THR A 204 5.78 17.35 1.88
C THR A 204 5.39 17.10 3.35
N ARG A 205 6.36 16.95 4.26
CA ARG A 205 6.10 16.81 5.69
C ARG A 205 5.34 18.03 6.24
N THR A 206 5.82 19.21 5.94
CA THR A 206 5.19 20.46 6.42
C THR A 206 3.74 20.57 5.96
N TRP A 207 3.49 20.22 4.69
CA TRP A 207 2.13 20.17 4.17
C TRP A 207 1.27 19.14 4.89
N HIS A 208 1.74 17.91 5.05
CA HIS A 208 1.01 16.85 5.74
C HIS A 208 0.73 17.19 7.21
N GLU A 209 1.67 17.81 7.92
CA GLU A 209 1.46 18.28 9.30
C GLU A 209 0.37 19.38 9.35
N SER A 210 0.28 20.26 8.36
CA SER A 210 -0.80 21.25 8.27
C SER A 210 -2.18 20.63 8.06
N LEU A 211 -2.23 19.35 7.63
CA LEU A 211 -3.44 18.54 7.45
C LEU A 211 -3.70 17.59 8.63
N GLY A 212 -2.89 17.65 9.69
CA GLY A 212 -3.09 16.88 10.92
C GLY A 212 -2.18 15.66 11.09
N ALA A 213 -1.19 15.46 10.24
CA ALA A 213 -0.17 14.43 10.45
C ALA A 213 0.80 14.83 11.57
N THR A 214 1.46 13.85 12.18
CA THR A 214 2.46 14.08 13.24
C THR A 214 3.75 13.35 12.91
N LEU A 215 4.89 14.06 12.89
CA LEU A 215 6.20 13.44 12.74
C LEU A 215 6.54 12.59 13.97
N ARG A 216 6.97 11.33 13.77
CA ARG A 216 7.38 10.39 14.80
C ARG A 216 8.87 10.16 14.85
N SER A 217 9.49 9.92 13.71
CA SER A 217 10.92 9.70 13.65
C SER A 217 11.51 10.05 12.29
N ARG A 218 12.85 10.09 12.25
CA ARG A 218 13.63 10.35 11.04
C ARG A 218 14.58 9.18 10.79
N GLY A 219 14.49 8.60 9.60
CA GLY A 219 15.45 7.64 9.09
C GLY A 219 16.51 8.32 8.20
N ALA A 220 17.36 7.51 7.56
CA ALA A 220 18.42 8.02 6.68
C ALA A 220 17.88 8.75 5.44
N HIS A 221 16.78 8.26 4.86
CA HIS A 221 16.19 8.77 3.63
C HIS A 221 14.65 8.79 3.68
N TRP A 222 14.07 8.74 4.88
CA TRP A 222 12.62 8.74 5.09
C TRP A 222 12.25 9.43 6.39
N LEU A 223 11.01 9.83 6.46
CA LEU A 223 10.36 10.33 7.68
C LEU A 223 9.19 9.41 8.01
N VAL A 224 9.06 9.03 9.27
CA VAL A 224 7.89 8.29 9.76
C VAL A 224 6.92 9.29 10.35
N LEU A 225 5.70 9.29 9.84
CA LEU A 225 4.60 10.12 10.33
C LEU A 225 3.44 9.23 10.79
N GLU A 226 2.56 9.80 11.58
CA GLU A 226 1.21 9.26 11.82
C GLU A 226 0.19 10.18 11.17
N ASP A 227 -0.82 9.56 10.54
CA ASP A 227 -1.99 10.27 10.07
C ASP A 227 -2.98 10.57 11.22
N PRO A 228 -4.09 11.30 10.99
CA PRO A 228 -5.05 11.62 12.06
C PRO A 228 -5.71 10.42 12.76
N SER A 229 -5.52 9.20 12.24
CA SER A 229 -5.96 7.97 12.91
C SER A 229 -4.90 7.32 13.80
N ALA A 230 -3.75 8.00 13.99
CA ALA A 230 -2.56 7.48 14.66
C ALA A 230 -1.95 6.23 13.99
N THR A 231 -2.20 6.04 12.69
CA THR A 231 -1.58 4.97 11.91
C THR A 231 -0.36 5.49 11.17
N THR A 232 0.75 4.75 11.26
CA THR A 232 2.03 5.14 10.68
C THR A 232 2.05 5.01 9.15
N TYR A 233 2.77 5.95 8.51
CA TYR A 233 3.14 5.93 7.11
C TYR A 233 4.49 6.63 6.92
N CYS A 234 5.14 6.47 5.77
CA CYS A 234 6.43 7.10 5.53
C CYS A 234 6.40 8.06 4.34
N LEU A 235 7.15 9.14 4.46
CA LEU A 235 7.62 9.94 3.35
C LEU A 235 9.04 9.51 3.01
N THR A 236 9.35 9.31 1.74
CA THR A 236 10.66 8.83 1.30
C THR A 236 11.26 9.79 0.28
N SER A 237 12.56 10.09 0.43
CA SER A 237 13.32 10.95 -0.50
C SER A 237 13.58 10.20 -1.81
N ARG A 238 12.56 10.08 -2.63
CA ARG A 238 12.57 9.43 -3.95
C ARG A 238 11.79 10.29 -4.94
N PRO A 239 12.23 10.41 -6.21
CA PRO A 239 11.43 11.11 -7.21
C PRO A 239 10.06 10.43 -7.39
N PRO A 240 8.93 11.14 -7.24
CA PRO A 240 7.61 10.62 -7.58
C PRO A 240 7.51 10.50 -9.11
N LYS A 241 7.34 9.26 -9.62
CA LYS A 241 7.32 8.96 -11.06
C LYS A 241 5.94 8.51 -11.52
#